data_64a498cb1a46eb956b287bbc3e15e73c
#
_entry.id   64a498cb1a46eb956b287bbc3e15e73c
#
_cell.length_a   1.000
_cell.length_b   1.000
_cell.length_c   1.000
_cell.angle_alpha   90.00
_cell.angle_beta   90.00
_cell.angle_gamma   90.00
#
_symmetry.space_group_name_H-M   'P 1'
#
loop_
_entity.id
_entity.type
_entity.pdbx_description
1 polymer ?
#
loop_
_entity_poly.entity_id
_entity_poly.type
_entity_poly.pdbx_seq_one_letter_code
_entity_poly.pdbx_strand_id
1 'polypeptide(L)'
;REKELFDRIFDELAPHGYRMLELTKLVKDGRDRYDYMEIRHSGGSCIALGHGAGGNVENYFYHNSHAAPDISDESRICSRGRVLLPEYRVLDTMIYALQKGSARLTPFSERLGMDLLSLLGEKLTACANAGYLIVKGDEVTLTRDGVFFGNNIISELIDAIVVS
;
A
#
# COMPACT_ATOMS: atom_id res chain seq x y z
N ARG A 1 -22.02 -11.70 -0.49
CA ARG A 1 -21.94 -11.87 0.98
C ARG A 1 -20.77 -11.07 1.59
N GLU A 2 -19.52 -11.23 1.11
CA GLU A 2 -18.36 -10.48 1.64
C GLU A 2 -18.49 -8.97 1.40
N LYS A 3 -18.85 -8.56 0.19
CA LYS A 3 -19.08 -7.16 -0.17
C LYS A 3 -20.21 -6.53 0.67
N GLU A 4 -21.29 -7.25 0.88
CA GLU A 4 -22.41 -6.80 1.74
C GLU A 4 -21.97 -6.56 3.18
N LEU A 5 -21.11 -7.45 3.72
CA LEU A 5 -20.54 -7.26 5.07
C LEU A 5 -19.59 -6.07 5.12
N PHE A 6 -18.76 -5.91 4.09
CA PHE A 6 -17.89 -4.74 3.96
C PHE A 6 -18.69 -3.44 3.95
N ASP A 7 -19.73 -3.34 3.09
CA ASP A 7 -20.58 -2.16 3.00
C ASP A 7 -21.27 -1.87 4.33
N ARG A 8 -21.79 -2.92 4.97
CA ARG A 8 -22.45 -2.79 6.27
C ARG A 8 -21.51 -2.26 7.35
N ILE A 9 -20.24 -2.69 7.38
CA ILE A 9 -19.24 -2.18 8.33
C ILE A 9 -19.06 -0.67 8.16
N PHE A 10 -18.95 -0.20 6.93
CA PHE A 10 -18.81 1.23 6.66
C PHE A 10 -20.08 2.01 7.04
N ASP A 11 -21.25 1.49 6.69
CA ASP A 11 -22.53 2.17 6.96
C ASP A 11 -22.81 2.26 8.47
N GLU A 12 -22.48 1.24 9.23
CA GLU A 12 -22.67 1.21 10.68
C GLU A 12 -21.63 2.09 11.42
N LEU A 13 -20.38 2.16 10.95
CA LEU A 13 -19.32 2.85 11.66
C LEU A 13 -19.17 4.33 11.28
N ALA A 14 -19.52 4.73 10.06
CA ALA A 14 -19.40 6.13 9.64
C ALA A 14 -20.18 7.13 10.52
N PRO A 15 -21.44 6.85 10.94
CA PRO A 15 -22.16 7.75 11.84
C PRO A 15 -21.50 7.93 13.22
N HIS A 16 -20.62 7.01 13.58
CA HIS A 16 -19.87 7.05 14.85
C HIS A 16 -18.48 7.72 14.73
N GLY A 17 -18.22 8.40 13.59
CA GLY A 17 -16.97 9.12 13.34
C GLY A 17 -15.80 8.22 12.93
N TYR A 18 -16.08 7.03 12.41
CA TYR A 18 -15.05 6.20 11.79
C TYR A 18 -14.91 6.53 10.32
N ARG A 19 -13.68 6.56 9.84
CA ARG A 19 -13.33 6.72 8.43
C ARG A 19 -12.26 5.72 8.02
N MET A 20 -12.14 5.50 6.75
CA MET A 20 -11.05 4.68 6.20
C MET A 20 -9.71 5.37 6.45
N LEU A 21 -8.76 4.62 6.98
CA LEU A 21 -7.36 4.98 7.06
C LEU A 21 -6.58 4.36 5.89
N GLU A 22 -6.83 3.11 5.64
CA GLU A 22 -6.34 2.33 4.48
C GLU A 22 -7.36 1.23 4.15
N LEU A 23 -7.17 0.49 3.07
CA LEU A 23 -8.14 -0.50 2.54
C LEU A 23 -8.75 -1.44 3.60
N THR A 24 -7.98 -1.81 4.60
CA THR A 24 -8.38 -2.79 5.63
C THR A 24 -8.50 -2.21 7.02
N LYS A 25 -8.34 -0.89 7.18
CA LYS A 25 -8.32 -0.24 8.48
C LYS A 25 -9.23 0.97 8.54
N LEU A 26 -10.02 1.01 9.58
CA LEU A 26 -10.85 2.14 9.95
C LEU A 26 -10.30 2.79 11.21
N VAL A 27 -10.32 4.11 11.27
CA VAL A 27 -9.93 4.88 12.45
C VAL A 27 -11.05 5.80 12.88
N LYS A 28 -11.11 6.09 14.17
CA LYS A 28 -12.00 7.10 14.72
C LYS A 28 -11.31 8.46 14.70
N ASP A 29 -11.98 9.47 14.18
CA ASP A 29 -11.43 10.81 14.06
C ASP A 29 -10.88 11.35 15.39
N GLY A 30 -9.67 11.93 15.31
CA GLY A 30 -8.96 12.56 16.44
C GLY A 30 -8.34 11.59 17.45
N ARG A 31 -8.48 10.28 17.29
CA ARG A 31 -7.97 9.29 18.25
C ARG A 31 -6.78 8.49 17.79
N ASP A 32 -6.65 8.29 16.48
CA ASP A 32 -5.62 7.41 15.94
C ASP A 32 -4.92 8.05 14.73
N ARG A 33 -3.60 8.07 14.77
CA ARG A 33 -2.77 8.56 13.68
C ARG A 33 -2.10 7.44 12.91
N TYR A 34 -1.89 6.31 13.57
CA TYR A 34 -1.15 5.18 13.05
C TYR A 34 0.23 5.57 12.48
N ASP A 35 0.97 6.33 13.28
CA ASP A 35 2.25 6.95 12.91
C ASP A 35 3.25 5.94 12.35
N TYR A 36 3.23 4.69 12.85
CA TYR A 36 4.07 3.60 12.32
C TYR A 36 3.87 3.41 10.81
N MET A 37 2.62 3.37 10.34
CA MET A 37 2.33 3.18 8.92
C MET A 37 2.69 4.42 8.11
N GLU A 38 2.44 5.62 8.64
CA GLU A 38 2.86 6.87 7.99
C GLU A 38 4.36 6.93 7.77
N ILE A 39 5.16 6.62 8.79
CA ILE A 39 6.63 6.58 8.69
C ILE A 39 7.05 5.53 7.65
N ARG A 40 6.47 4.34 7.72
CA ARG A 40 6.80 3.25 6.79
C ARG A 40 6.41 3.58 5.35
N HIS A 41 5.23 4.17 5.14
CA HIS A 41 4.72 4.55 3.82
C HIS A 41 5.45 5.74 3.21
N SER A 42 6.01 6.63 4.04
CA SER A 42 6.88 7.72 3.56
C SER A 42 8.31 7.28 3.23
N GLY A 43 8.60 5.99 3.33
CA GLY A 43 9.92 5.44 3.04
C GLY A 43 10.88 5.43 4.24
N GLY A 44 10.38 5.65 5.46
CA GLY A 44 11.17 5.58 6.68
C GLY A 44 11.68 4.17 6.99
N SER A 45 12.80 4.10 7.73
CA SER A 45 13.36 2.84 8.21
C SER A 45 12.55 2.29 9.40
N CYS A 46 12.43 0.98 9.45
CA CYS A 46 11.73 0.26 10.52
C CYS A 46 12.54 -0.96 10.95
N ILE A 47 12.94 -1.00 12.22
CA ILE A 47 13.65 -2.15 12.77
C ILE A 47 12.64 -3.21 13.21
N ALA A 48 12.80 -4.42 12.68
CA ALA A 48 11.96 -5.56 13.03
C ALA A 48 12.39 -6.17 14.38
N LEU A 49 11.45 -6.30 15.30
CA LEU A 49 11.66 -6.97 16.59
C LEU A 49 10.77 -8.21 16.67
N GLY A 50 11.36 -9.33 17.06
CA GLY A 50 10.65 -10.60 17.27
C GLY A 50 10.66 -11.53 16.06
N HIS A 51 10.11 -12.74 16.27
CA HIS A 51 10.05 -13.81 15.28
C HIS A 51 9.21 -13.43 14.06
N GLY A 52 9.72 -13.71 12.86
CA GLY A 52 9.01 -13.48 11.60
C GLY A 52 8.72 -12.01 11.28
N ALA A 53 9.16 -11.07 12.13
CA ALA A 53 8.93 -9.66 11.87
C ALA A 53 9.73 -9.19 10.65
N GLY A 54 9.09 -8.34 9.83
CA GLY A 54 9.72 -7.70 8.68
C GLY A 54 10.16 -6.28 8.99
N GLY A 55 11.37 -5.91 8.57
CA GLY A 55 11.93 -4.57 8.74
C GLY A 55 12.62 -4.08 7.47
N ASN A 56 12.99 -2.80 7.51
CA ASN A 56 13.83 -2.21 6.49
C ASN A 56 14.75 -1.14 7.10
N VAL A 57 15.96 -1.08 6.58
CA VAL A 57 16.89 0.02 6.83
C VAL A 57 17.27 0.57 5.46
N GLU A 58 16.91 1.80 5.18
CA GLU A 58 17.04 2.37 3.83
C GLU A 58 16.43 1.43 2.76
N ASN A 59 17.25 0.98 1.81
CA ASN A 59 16.83 0.08 0.74
C ASN A 59 16.97 -1.40 1.08
N TYR A 60 17.48 -1.74 2.25
CA TYR A 60 17.64 -3.12 2.68
C TYR A 60 16.40 -3.57 3.44
N PHE A 61 15.72 -4.58 2.90
CA PHE A 61 14.55 -5.23 3.51
C PHE A 61 14.95 -6.58 4.05
N TYR A 62 14.46 -6.92 5.24
CA TYR A 62 14.78 -8.19 5.87
C TYR A 62 13.60 -8.73 6.68
N HIS A 63 13.64 -10.02 6.94
CA HIS A 63 12.72 -10.70 7.84
C HIS A 63 13.51 -11.50 8.87
N ASN A 64 13.10 -11.41 10.11
CA ASN A 64 13.61 -12.25 11.16
C ASN A 64 13.16 -13.70 10.96
N SER A 65 13.93 -14.64 11.50
CA SER A 65 13.59 -16.06 11.45
C SER A 65 12.26 -16.34 12.17
N HIS A 66 11.48 -17.28 11.64
CA HIS A 66 10.31 -17.83 12.33
C HIS A 66 10.67 -18.92 13.35
N ALA A 67 11.88 -19.48 13.27
CA ALA A 67 12.39 -20.40 14.28
C ALA A 67 12.78 -19.63 15.55
N ALA A 68 12.63 -20.25 16.70
CA ALA A 68 13.18 -19.69 17.94
C ALA A 68 14.69 -19.48 17.73
N PRO A 69 15.22 -18.26 17.93
CA PRO A 69 16.62 -18.03 17.72
C PRO A 69 17.41 -18.84 18.76
N ASP A 70 18.38 -19.56 18.31
CA ASP A 70 19.53 -19.84 19.15
C ASP A 70 20.25 -18.50 19.28
N ILE A 71 20.08 -17.84 20.42
CA ILE A 71 20.69 -16.51 20.69
C ILE A 71 22.23 -16.59 20.60
N SER A 72 22.78 -17.79 20.66
CA SER A 72 24.22 -18.02 20.48
C SER A 72 24.67 -18.00 19.03
N ASP A 73 23.76 -18.06 18.07
CA ASP A 73 24.04 -18.04 16.62
C ASP A 73 23.37 -16.82 15.94
N GLU A 74 24.07 -15.69 15.97
CA GLU A 74 23.63 -14.43 15.36
C GLU A 74 23.27 -14.58 13.87
N SER A 75 23.85 -15.56 13.15
CA SER A 75 23.59 -15.79 11.73
C SER A 75 22.15 -16.28 11.45
N ARG A 76 21.45 -16.77 12.47
CA ARG A 76 20.08 -17.31 12.36
C ARG A 76 18.99 -16.31 12.74
N ILE A 77 19.33 -15.10 13.14
CA ILE A 77 18.36 -14.08 13.52
C ILE A 77 17.59 -13.60 12.30
N CYS A 78 18.27 -13.35 11.18
CA CYS A 78 17.65 -12.94 9.92
C CYS A 78 17.52 -14.14 8.97
N SER A 79 16.29 -14.45 8.52
CA SER A 79 16.05 -15.58 7.62
C SER A 79 16.26 -15.23 6.16
N ARG A 80 15.99 -14.00 5.79
CA ARG A 80 16.13 -13.49 4.41
C ARG A 80 16.25 -11.98 4.41
N GLY A 81 17.01 -11.46 3.47
CA GLY A 81 17.12 -10.03 3.19
C GLY A 81 17.27 -9.79 1.70
N ARG A 82 16.88 -8.60 1.26
CA ARG A 82 17.06 -8.14 -0.12
C ARG A 82 17.30 -6.64 -0.14
N VAL A 83 18.08 -6.19 -1.11
CA VAL A 83 18.20 -4.78 -1.43
C VAL A 83 17.17 -4.46 -2.50
N LEU A 84 16.33 -3.47 -2.27
CA LEU A 84 15.43 -2.95 -3.30
C LEU A 84 16.16 -1.90 -4.13
N LEU A 85 15.98 -1.98 -5.44
CA LEU A 85 16.37 -0.89 -6.34
C LEU A 85 15.51 0.35 -6.06
N PRO A 86 16.02 1.56 -6.35
CA PRO A 86 15.30 2.81 -6.09
C PRO A 86 13.89 2.83 -6.70
N GLU A 87 13.72 2.26 -7.89
CA GLU A 87 12.44 2.19 -8.62
C GLU A 87 11.39 1.41 -7.81
N TYR A 88 11.77 0.28 -7.22
CA TYR A 88 10.86 -0.51 -6.40
C TYR A 88 10.44 0.23 -5.13
N ARG A 89 11.29 1.12 -4.60
CA ARG A 89 10.92 2.00 -3.47
C ARG A 89 9.85 3.00 -3.89
N VAL A 90 9.94 3.54 -5.09
CA VAL A 90 8.91 4.44 -5.64
C VAL A 90 7.59 3.70 -5.79
N LEU A 91 7.62 2.48 -6.34
CA LEU A 91 6.44 1.63 -6.48
C LEU A 91 5.82 1.27 -5.13
N ASP A 92 6.63 0.89 -4.13
CA ASP A 92 6.13 0.65 -2.77
C ASP A 92 5.40 1.89 -2.21
N THR A 93 5.97 3.08 -2.37
CA THR A 93 5.34 4.32 -1.91
C THR A 93 4.03 4.61 -2.66
N MET A 94 3.97 4.31 -3.96
CA MET A 94 2.75 4.43 -4.77
C MET A 94 1.68 3.44 -4.32
N ILE A 95 2.04 2.17 -4.08
CA ILE A 95 1.14 1.15 -3.54
C ILE A 95 0.48 1.66 -2.26
N TYR A 96 1.27 2.19 -1.33
CA TYR A 96 0.75 2.69 -0.07
C TYR A 96 -0.14 3.92 -0.21
N ALA A 97 0.18 4.84 -1.14
CA ALA A 97 -0.69 5.97 -1.43
C ALA A 97 -2.07 5.47 -1.91
N LEU A 98 -2.09 4.53 -2.84
CA LEU A 98 -3.34 3.91 -3.33
C LEU A 98 -4.08 3.15 -2.22
N GLN A 99 -3.38 2.47 -1.32
CA GLN A 99 -4.00 1.79 -0.17
C GLN A 99 -4.70 2.76 0.79
N LYS A 100 -4.28 4.03 0.85
CA LYS A 100 -4.98 5.10 1.56
C LYS A 100 -6.22 5.63 0.83
N GLY A 101 -6.49 5.13 -0.37
CA GLY A 101 -7.68 5.44 -1.16
C GLY A 101 -7.42 6.41 -2.31
N SER A 102 -6.33 7.16 -2.34
CA SER A 102 -6.01 8.04 -3.47
C SER A 102 -4.52 8.25 -3.65
N ALA A 103 -4.10 8.48 -4.90
CA ALA A 103 -2.73 8.84 -5.25
C ALA A 103 -2.71 9.83 -6.41
N ARG A 104 -1.76 10.76 -6.38
CA ARG A 104 -1.38 11.58 -7.53
C ARG A 104 -0.25 10.88 -8.27
N LEU A 105 -0.41 10.67 -9.57
CA LEU A 105 0.54 9.91 -10.39
C LEU A 105 1.77 10.72 -10.81
N THR A 106 1.63 12.04 -10.98
CA THR A 106 2.73 12.91 -11.43
C THR A 106 4.01 12.77 -10.60
N PRO A 107 4.00 12.82 -9.26
CA PRO A 107 5.23 12.67 -8.48
C PRO A 107 5.92 11.31 -8.64
N PHE A 108 5.16 10.25 -8.93
CA PHE A 108 5.70 8.92 -9.20
C PHE A 108 6.23 8.82 -10.63
N SER A 109 5.54 9.43 -11.60
CA SER A 109 5.99 9.54 -12.99
C SER A 109 7.37 10.21 -13.08
N GLU A 110 7.55 11.34 -12.40
CA GLU A 110 8.82 12.07 -12.36
C GLU A 110 9.95 11.23 -11.77
N ARG A 111 9.68 10.51 -10.67
CA ARG A 111 10.68 9.68 -9.99
C ARG A 111 11.05 8.41 -10.75
N LEU A 112 10.12 7.85 -11.53
CA LEU A 112 10.33 6.66 -12.36
C LEU A 112 10.83 7.01 -13.77
N GLY A 113 10.75 8.30 -14.17
CA GLY A 113 11.13 8.73 -15.51
C GLY A 113 10.18 8.22 -16.61
N MET A 114 8.91 7.94 -16.27
CA MET A 114 7.91 7.43 -17.21
C MET A 114 6.56 8.11 -17.03
N ASP A 115 5.78 8.25 -18.10
CA ASP A 115 4.42 8.80 -18.05
C ASP A 115 3.42 7.74 -17.60
N LEU A 116 3.16 7.69 -16.30
CA LEU A 116 2.24 6.73 -15.72
C LEU A 116 0.78 6.93 -16.17
N LEU A 117 0.36 8.18 -16.44
CA LEU A 117 -1.00 8.43 -16.94
C LEU A 117 -1.21 7.82 -18.32
N SER A 118 -0.23 7.97 -19.20
CA SER A 118 -0.27 7.35 -20.52
C SER A 118 -0.17 5.83 -20.43
N LEU A 119 0.78 5.32 -19.64
CA LEU A 119 1.03 3.90 -19.49
C LEU A 119 -0.17 3.14 -18.91
N LEU A 120 -0.81 3.72 -17.88
CA LEU A 120 -1.93 3.10 -17.17
C LEU A 120 -3.30 3.47 -17.76
N GLY A 121 -3.36 4.33 -18.77
CA GLY A 121 -4.59 4.96 -19.28
C GLY A 121 -5.72 3.98 -19.59
N GLU A 122 -5.44 2.87 -20.26
CA GLU A 122 -6.43 1.83 -20.58
C GLU A 122 -6.96 1.15 -19.29
N LYS A 123 -6.06 0.78 -18.38
CA LYS A 123 -6.45 0.13 -17.11
C LYS A 123 -7.24 1.09 -16.21
N LEU A 124 -6.80 2.35 -16.10
CA LEU A 124 -7.51 3.37 -15.35
C LEU A 124 -8.90 3.61 -15.92
N THR A 125 -9.04 3.69 -17.25
CA THR A 125 -10.32 3.83 -17.93
C THR A 125 -11.22 2.63 -17.68
N ALA A 126 -10.70 1.41 -17.80
CA ALA A 126 -11.47 0.19 -17.53
C ALA A 126 -11.98 0.13 -16.09
N CYS A 127 -11.13 0.42 -15.12
CA CYS A 127 -11.52 0.47 -13.71
C CYS A 127 -12.51 1.59 -13.40
N ALA A 128 -12.37 2.76 -14.04
CA ALA A 128 -13.31 3.87 -13.89
C ALA A 128 -14.69 3.53 -14.47
N ASN A 129 -14.74 2.92 -15.65
CA ASN A 129 -15.99 2.47 -16.28
C ASN A 129 -16.68 1.37 -15.45
N ALA A 130 -15.91 0.53 -14.77
CA ALA A 130 -16.43 -0.47 -13.81
C ALA A 130 -16.87 0.14 -12.48
N GLY A 131 -16.69 1.45 -12.27
CA GLY A 131 -17.07 2.15 -11.05
C GLY A 131 -16.11 1.97 -9.87
N TYR A 132 -14.91 1.46 -10.09
CA TYR A 132 -13.93 1.22 -9.02
C TYR A 132 -13.02 2.42 -8.76
N LEU A 133 -12.79 3.27 -9.76
CA LEU A 133 -11.93 4.45 -9.68
C LEU A 133 -12.65 5.72 -10.12
N ILE A 134 -12.18 6.83 -9.58
CA ILE A 134 -12.43 8.18 -10.11
C ILE A 134 -11.06 8.73 -10.50
N VAL A 135 -10.92 9.15 -11.75
CA VAL A 135 -9.72 9.79 -12.27
C VAL A 135 -10.00 11.25 -12.56
N LYS A 136 -9.24 12.14 -11.90
CA LYS A 136 -9.34 13.60 -12.10
C LYS A 136 -7.95 14.18 -12.35
N GLY A 137 -7.64 14.48 -13.60
CA GLY A 137 -6.29 14.86 -14.00
C GLY A 137 -5.29 13.74 -13.68
N ASP A 138 -4.32 13.99 -12.82
CA ASP A 138 -3.34 13.02 -12.35
C ASP A 138 -3.73 12.31 -11.04
N GLU A 139 -4.86 12.64 -10.46
CA GLU A 139 -5.34 12.03 -9.22
C GLU A 139 -6.24 10.83 -9.51
N VAL A 140 -5.88 9.70 -8.93
CA VAL A 140 -6.64 8.45 -8.95
C VAL A 140 -7.18 8.20 -7.55
N THR A 141 -8.51 8.08 -7.43
CA THR A 141 -9.19 7.84 -6.15
C THR A 141 -10.02 6.57 -6.24
N LEU A 142 -9.89 5.68 -5.27
CA LEU A 142 -10.73 4.50 -5.14
C LEU A 142 -12.14 4.90 -4.70
N THR A 143 -13.15 4.39 -5.39
CA THR A 143 -14.53 4.44 -4.90
C THR A 143 -14.69 3.46 -3.74
N ARG A 144 -15.88 3.42 -3.11
CA ARG A 144 -16.17 2.42 -2.07
C ARG A 144 -16.04 0.98 -2.60
N ASP A 145 -16.51 0.74 -3.82
CA ASP A 145 -16.35 -0.54 -4.50
C ASP A 145 -14.88 -0.81 -4.86
N GLY A 146 -14.18 0.23 -5.28
CA GLY A 146 -12.74 0.18 -5.51
C GLY A 146 -11.94 -0.15 -4.26
N VAL A 147 -12.32 0.34 -3.10
CA VAL A 147 -11.68 -0.02 -1.81
C VAL A 147 -11.83 -1.51 -1.52
N PHE A 148 -13.02 -2.08 -1.76
CA PHE A 148 -13.25 -3.52 -1.57
C PHE A 148 -12.33 -4.39 -2.44
N PHE A 149 -12.13 -4.00 -3.70
CA PHE A 149 -11.23 -4.67 -4.64
C PHE A 149 -9.81 -4.06 -4.69
N GLY A 150 -9.48 -3.19 -3.74
CA GLY A 150 -8.31 -2.31 -3.83
C GLY A 150 -6.99 -3.03 -4.03
N ASN A 151 -6.73 -4.13 -3.33
CA ASN A 151 -5.50 -4.89 -3.52
C ASN A 151 -5.37 -5.46 -4.95
N ASN A 152 -6.47 -5.95 -5.53
CA ASN A 152 -6.49 -6.48 -6.90
C ASN A 152 -6.22 -5.35 -7.91
N ILE A 153 -6.90 -4.20 -7.74
CA ILE A 153 -6.72 -3.03 -8.61
C ILE A 153 -5.27 -2.52 -8.54
N ILE A 154 -4.72 -2.38 -7.33
CA ILE A 154 -3.35 -1.92 -7.11
C ILE A 154 -2.36 -2.90 -7.77
N SER A 155 -2.54 -4.21 -7.58
CA SER A 155 -1.70 -5.23 -8.21
C SER A 155 -1.71 -5.09 -9.73
N GLU A 156 -2.88 -4.98 -10.34
CA GLU A 156 -3.03 -4.81 -11.79
C GLU A 156 -2.34 -3.53 -12.34
N LEU A 157 -2.38 -2.44 -11.57
CA LEU A 157 -1.70 -1.20 -11.95
C LEU A 157 -0.18 -1.34 -11.84
N ILE A 158 0.31 -1.95 -10.76
CA ILE A 158 1.75 -2.15 -10.54
C ILE A 158 2.33 -3.14 -11.55
N ASP A 159 1.64 -4.24 -11.83
CA ASP A 159 2.08 -5.23 -12.82
C ASP A 159 2.23 -4.60 -14.21
N ALA A 160 1.35 -3.66 -14.59
CA ALA A 160 1.48 -2.94 -15.84
C ALA A 160 2.74 -2.05 -15.91
N ILE A 161 3.19 -1.52 -14.76
CA ILE A 161 4.41 -0.70 -14.69
C ILE A 161 5.67 -1.59 -14.74
N VAL A 162 5.64 -2.74 -14.07
CA VAL A 162 6.82 -3.63 -13.96
C VAL A 162 7.10 -4.37 -15.29
N VAL A 163 6.08 -4.60 -16.10
CA VAL A 163 6.20 -5.33 -17.39
C VAL A 163 6.55 -4.39 -18.56
N SER A 164 6.38 -3.08 -18.39
CA SER A 164 6.70 -2.07 -19.41
C SER A 164 8.19 -1.76 -19.47
#